data_df51e2f6fc50525838a2b850b0634db5
#
_entry.id   df51e2f6fc50525838a2b850b0634db5
#
_cell.length_a   1.000
_cell.length_b   1.000
_cell.length_c   1.000
_cell.angle_alpha   90.00
_cell.angle_beta   90.00
_cell.angle_gamma   90.00
#
_symmetry.space_group_name_H-M   'P 1'
#
loop_
_entity.id
_entity.type
_entity.pdbx_description
1 polymer ?
#
loop_
_entity_poly.entity_id
_entity_poly.type
_entity_poly.pdbx_seq_one_letter_code
_entity_poly.pdbx_strand_id
1 'polypeptide(L)'
;MGKSKSISELKDLRAQLEIEVNELQTELATREYSVDIENAANLNAILTQVDKSYTWNIKNAAFLINLFDTLNDQKKINANSKEKTTAVLLNSMQLNTLYTVLTNINGTGIEAARRFTRLLTNVGAQITEALKQTADDNKIVQQRHVELAELDIEIEKASKPTVEVEQA
;
A
#
# COMPACT_ATOMS: atom_id res chain seq x y z
N MET A 1 -38.97 -2.97 -17.55
CA MET A 1 -39.25 -3.69 -16.29
C MET A 1 -38.09 -4.63 -16.02
N GLY A 2 -37.18 -4.26 -15.11
CA GLY A 2 -36.10 -5.13 -14.68
C GLY A 2 -36.68 -6.31 -13.90
N LYS A 3 -36.32 -7.54 -14.30
CA LYS A 3 -36.65 -8.74 -13.53
C LYS A 3 -35.99 -8.61 -12.15
N SER A 4 -36.79 -8.68 -11.08
CA SER A 4 -36.27 -8.81 -9.72
C SER A 4 -35.40 -10.07 -9.65
N LYS A 5 -34.16 -9.94 -9.18
CA LYS A 5 -33.25 -11.08 -9.01
C LYS A 5 -33.83 -12.03 -7.97
N SER A 6 -33.68 -13.32 -8.16
CA SER A 6 -34.04 -14.32 -7.17
C SER A 6 -33.09 -14.26 -5.97
N ILE A 7 -33.53 -14.76 -4.81
CA ILE A 7 -32.70 -14.82 -3.59
C ILE A 7 -31.41 -15.62 -3.86
N SER A 8 -31.47 -16.67 -4.66
CA SER A 8 -30.30 -17.46 -5.05
C SER A 8 -29.30 -16.64 -5.83
N GLU A 9 -29.78 -15.90 -6.86
CA GLU A 9 -28.92 -15.03 -7.67
C GLU A 9 -28.27 -13.90 -6.84
N LEU A 10 -28.99 -13.34 -5.88
CA LEU A 10 -28.43 -12.33 -4.95
C LEU A 10 -27.34 -12.93 -4.06
N LYS A 11 -27.55 -14.13 -3.53
CA LYS A 11 -26.56 -14.83 -2.71
C LYS A 11 -25.31 -15.21 -3.49
N ASP A 12 -25.46 -15.66 -4.72
CA ASP A 12 -24.34 -16.01 -5.60
C ASP A 12 -23.52 -14.76 -5.95
N LEU A 13 -24.20 -13.65 -6.26
CA LEU A 13 -23.54 -12.37 -6.54
C LEU A 13 -22.77 -11.85 -5.31
N ARG A 14 -23.38 -11.97 -4.11
CA ARG A 14 -22.73 -11.60 -2.85
C ARG A 14 -21.47 -12.42 -2.60
N ALA A 15 -21.54 -13.74 -2.81
CA ALA A 15 -20.39 -14.62 -2.61
C ALA A 15 -19.24 -14.29 -3.59
N GLN A 16 -19.55 -14.01 -4.86
CA GLN A 16 -18.56 -13.58 -5.83
C GLN A 16 -17.89 -12.26 -5.43
N LEU A 17 -18.68 -11.27 -5.03
CA LEU A 17 -18.18 -9.96 -4.63
C LEU A 17 -17.31 -10.06 -3.35
N GLU A 18 -17.66 -10.93 -2.41
CA GLU A 18 -16.87 -11.18 -1.21
C GLU A 18 -15.49 -11.78 -1.54
N ILE A 19 -15.43 -12.69 -2.50
CA ILE A 19 -14.16 -13.26 -3.01
C ILE A 19 -13.33 -12.15 -3.65
N GLU A 20 -13.90 -11.34 -4.55
CA GLU A 20 -13.21 -10.22 -5.20
C GLU A 20 -12.62 -9.24 -4.19
N VAL A 21 -13.39 -8.89 -3.16
CA VAL A 21 -12.93 -7.98 -2.09
C VAL A 21 -11.74 -8.57 -1.34
N ASN A 22 -11.83 -9.84 -0.96
CA ASN A 22 -10.75 -10.51 -0.24
C ASN A 22 -9.47 -10.62 -1.08
N GLU A 23 -9.59 -10.93 -2.36
CA GLU A 23 -8.46 -10.98 -3.29
C GLU A 23 -7.81 -9.61 -3.44
N LEU A 24 -8.60 -8.54 -3.64
CA LEU A 24 -8.09 -7.18 -3.75
C LEU A 24 -7.40 -6.71 -2.47
N GLN A 25 -7.97 -6.99 -1.31
CA GLN A 25 -7.37 -6.65 -0.02
C GLN A 25 -6.05 -7.38 0.20
N THR A 26 -5.98 -8.67 -0.18
CA THR A 26 -4.75 -9.46 -0.08
C THR A 26 -3.68 -8.91 -1.02
N GLU A 27 -4.05 -8.60 -2.25
CA GLU A 27 -3.13 -8.00 -3.22
C GLU A 27 -2.57 -6.67 -2.70
N LEU A 28 -3.43 -5.77 -2.23
CA LEU A 28 -3.01 -4.46 -1.70
C LEU A 28 -2.09 -4.59 -0.48
N ALA A 29 -2.35 -5.56 0.41
CA ALA A 29 -1.55 -5.81 1.60
C ALA A 29 -0.14 -6.33 1.28
N THR A 30 0.01 -7.05 0.16
CA THR A 30 1.27 -7.68 -0.26
C THR A 30 1.96 -6.96 -1.41
N ARG A 31 1.33 -5.93 -2.00
CA ARG A 31 1.86 -5.21 -3.14
C ARG A 31 3.17 -4.51 -2.81
N GLU A 32 4.15 -4.71 -3.68
CA GLU A 32 5.42 -4.03 -3.65
C GLU A 32 5.53 -3.05 -4.82
N TYR A 33 6.17 -1.94 -4.58
CA TYR A 33 6.42 -0.89 -5.55
C TYR A 33 7.91 -0.79 -5.82
N SER A 34 8.27 -0.67 -7.09
CA SER A 34 9.66 -0.45 -7.50
C SER A 34 10.00 1.04 -7.40
N VAL A 35 11.01 1.36 -6.61
CA VAL A 35 11.52 2.72 -6.43
C VAL A 35 12.95 2.77 -6.92
N ASP A 36 13.22 3.62 -7.91
CA ASP A 36 14.57 3.85 -8.41
C ASP A 36 15.31 4.86 -7.52
N ILE A 37 16.42 4.41 -6.93
CA ILE A 37 17.28 5.21 -6.03
C ILE A 37 18.46 5.83 -6.81
N GLU A 38 18.48 5.72 -8.14
CA GLU A 38 19.45 6.27 -9.09
C GLU A 38 20.82 5.57 -9.05
N ASN A 39 21.40 5.27 -7.88
CA ASN A 39 22.70 4.61 -7.77
C ASN A 39 22.93 3.97 -6.38
N ALA A 40 23.91 3.09 -6.32
CA ALA A 40 24.29 2.39 -5.10
C ALA A 40 24.81 3.33 -3.98
N ALA A 41 25.38 4.48 -4.33
CA ALA A 41 25.87 5.46 -3.37
C ALA A 41 24.71 6.12 -2.63
N ASN A 42 23.58 6.37 -3.29
CA ASN A 42 22.35 6.87 -2.67
C ASN A 42 21.75 5.86 -1.70
N LEU A 43 21.72 4.57 -2.06
CA LEU A 43 21.26 3.51 -1.17
C LEU A 43 22.13 3.43 0.08
N ASN A 44 23.45 3.47 -0.07
CA ASN A 44 24.38 3.50 1.05
C ASN A 44 24.18 4.74 1.94
N ALA A 45 23.92 5.90 1.34
CA ALA A 45 23.65 7.15 2.09
C ALA A 45 22.35 7.04 2.92
N ILE A 46 21.28 6.47 2.36
CA ILE A 46 20.04 6.22 3.08
C ILE A 46 20.26 5.26 4.25
N LEU A 47 20.91 4.12 4.00
CA LEU A 47 21.21 3.13 5.04
C LEU A 47 22.03 3.75 6.18
N THR A 48 23.02 4.57 5.86
CA THR A 48 23.84 5.27 6.87
C THR A 48 23.00 6.24 7.68
N GLN A 49 22.06 6.95 7.06
CA GLN A 49 21.18 7.88 7.77
C GLN A 49 20.22 7.15 8.72
N VAL A 50 19.65 6.03 8.26
CA VAL A 50 18.78 5.20 9.11
C VAL A 50 19.53 4.64 10.29
N ASP A 51 20.73 4.12 10.07
CA ASP A 51 21.55 3.48 11.12
C ASP A 51 22.13 4.48 12.15
N LYS A 52 22.68 5.60 11.69
CA LYS A 52 23.52 6.46 12.53
C LYS A 52 22.89 7.77 12.93
N SER A 53 21.99 8.31 12.14
CA SER A 53 21.54 9.69 12.29
C SER A 53 20.06 9.82 12.61
N TYR A 54 19.27 8.76 12.38
CA TYR A 54 17.84 8.83 12.63
C TYR A 54 17.51 8.57 14.09
N THR A 55 16.81 9.51 14.71
CA THR A 55 16.32 9.36 16.08
C THR A 55 15.10 8.44 16.09
N TRP A 56 15.19 7.33 16.77
CA TRP A 56 14.10 6.37 16.90
C TRP A 56 13.43 6.45 18.30
N ASN A 57 12.20 5.98 18.35
CA ASN A 57 11.50 5.67 19.58
C ASN A 57 10.85 4.28 19.46
N ILE A 58 10.37 3.74 20.56
CA ILE A 58 9.85 2.37 20.57
C ILE A 58 8.66 2.17 19.60
N LYS A 59 7.91 3.21 19.28
CA LYS A 59 6.76 3.14 18.38
C LYS A 59 7.16 3.02 16.91
N ASN A 60 8.28 3.62 16.53
CA ASN A 60 8.75 3.60 15.13
C ASN A 60 9.93 2.65 14.90
N ALA A 61 10.56 2.13 15.96
CA ALA A 61 11.74 1.29 15.84
C ALA A 61 11.51 0.05 14.95
N ALA A 62 10.37 -0.62 15.10
CA ALA A 62 10.05 -1.80 14.29
C ALA A 62 9.95 -1.47 12.80
N PHE A 63 9.37 -0.34 12.43
CA PHE A 63 9.26 0.10 11.04
C PHE A 63 10.63 0.45 10.44
N LEU A 64 11.47 1.11 11.22
CA LEU A 64 12.84 1.47 10.82
C LEU A 64 13.71 0.23 10.63
N ILE A 65 13.64 -0.73 11.54
CA ILE A 65 14.37 -2.01 11.44
C ILE A 65 13.91 -2.76 10.18
N ASN A 66 12.61 -2.89 9.96
CA ASN A 66 12.07 -3.55 8.79
C ASN A 66 12.52 -2.89 7.48
N LEU A 67 12.48 -1.56 7.40
CA LEU A 67 12.98 -0.82 6.24
C LEU A 67 14.49 -1.03 6.05
N PHE A 68 15.28 -0.91 7.10
CA PHE A 68 16.73 -1.08 7.05
C PHE A 68 17.11 -2.48 6.55
N ASP A 69 16.51 -3.52 7.12
CA ASP A 69 16.78 -4.90 6.74
C ASP A 69 16.41 -5.16 5.27
N THR A 70 15.22 -4.68 4.84
CA THR A 70 14.79 -4.79 3.44
C THR A 70 15.74 -4.08 2.49
N LEU A 71 16.14 -2.84 2.76
CA LEU A 71 17.07 -2.11 1.91
C LEU A 71 18.46 -2.76 1.88
N ASN A 72 18.92 -3.28 3.00
CA ASN A 72 20.22 -3.96 3.09
C ASN A 72 20.20 -5.28 2.32
N ASP A 73 19.12 -6.04 2.33
CA ASP A 73 18.96 -7.25 1.53
C ASP A 73 18.86 -6.93 0.03
N GLN A 74 18.10 -5.90 -0.36
CA GLN A 74 18.05 -5.42 -1.73
C GLN A 74 19.43 -4.96 -2.24
N LYS A 75 20.22 -4.30 -1.40
CA LYS A 75 21.60 -3.94 -1.73
C LYS A 75 22.44 -5.16 -2.05
N LYS A 76 22.34 -6.25 -1.29
CA LYS A 76 23.06 -7.51 -1.54
C LYS A 76 22.60 -8.15 -2.84
N ILE A 77 21.29 -8.20 -3.09
CA ILE A 77 20.71 -8.74 -4.32
C ILE A 77 21.22 -7.94 -5.53
N ASN A 78 21.15 -6.61 -5.47
CA ASN A 78 21.56 -5.73 -6.56
C ASN A 78 23.07 -5.85 -6.86
N ALA A 79 23.90 -6.02 -5.82
CA ALA A 79 25.35 -6.22 -5.98
C ALA A 79 25.71 -7.55 -6.68
N ASN A 80 24.89 -8.58 -6.48
CA ASN A 80 25.08 -9.92 -7.06
C ASN A 80 24.34 -10.11 -8.40
N SER A 81 23.52 -9.17 -8.81
CA SER A 81 22.78 -9.23 -10.07
C SER A 81 23.68 -8.95 -11.26
N LYS A 82 23.47 -9.70 -12.36
CA LYS A 82 24.12 -9.41 -13.65
C LYS A 82 23.61 -8.11 -14.27
N GLU A 83 22.37 -7.76 -13.99
CA GLU A 83 21.77 -6.48 -14.34
C GLU A 83 22.00 -5.49 -13.19
N LYS A 84 22.70 -4.39 -13.49
CA LYS A 84 22.92 -3.31 -12.52
C LYS A 84 21.59 -2.56 -12.32
N THR A 85 20.75 -3.08 -11.45
CA THR A 85 19.52 -2.39 -11.05
C THR A 85 19.80 -1.43 -9.90
N THR A 86 19.17 -0.26 -9.94
CA THR A 86 19.17 0.75 -8.88
C THR A 86 17.81 0.83 -8.19
N ALA A 87 16.88 -0.03 -8.59
CA ALA A 87 15.54 -0.10 -8.01
C ALA A 87 15.53 -0.96 -6.75
N VAL A 88 14.69 -0.56 -5.81
CA VAL A 88 14.33 -1.33 -4.61
C VAL A 88 12.84 -1.60 -4.59
N LEU A 89 12.43 -2.76 -4.08
CA LEU A 89 11.03 -3.14 -3.94
C LEU A 89 10.59 -2.90 -2.49
N LEU A 90 9.57 -2.07 -2.33
CA LEU A 90 9.04 -1.66 -1.03
C LEU A 90 7.52 -1.72 -1.01
N ASN A 91 6.93 -2.22 0.07
CA ASN A 91 5.50 -2.13 0.29
C ASN A 91 5.08 -0.71 0.75
N SER A 92 3.79 -0.44 0.81
CA SER A 92 3.27 0.88 1.17
C SER A 92 3.73 1.39 2.53
N MET A 93 3.87 0.52 3.52
CA MET A 93 4.37 0.89 4.86
C MET A 93 5.85 1.28 4.81
N GLN A 94 6.66 0.51 4.10
CA GLN A 94 8.08 0.81 3.89
C GLN A 94 8.29 2.09 3.10
N LEU A 95 7.44 2.37 2.10
CA LEU A 95 7.44 3.64 1.35
C LEU A 95 7.16 4.83 2.27
N ASN A 96 6.16 4.74 3.14
CA ASN A 96 5.86 5.79 4.12
C ASN A 96 7.04 6.00 5.08
N THR A 97 7.65 4.93 5.56
CA THR A 97 8.81 4.99 6.46
C THR A 97 10.00 5.63 5.75
N LEU A 98 10.28 5.24 4.51
CA LEU A 98 11.36 5.83 3.70
C LEU A 98 11.12 7.33 3.45
N TYR A 99 9.90 7.73 3.10
CA TYR A 99 9.55 9.12 2.92
C TYR A 99 9.77 9.93 4.21
N THR A 100 9.35 9.38 5.35
CA THR A 100 9.58 10.01 6.67
C THR A 100 11.07 10.16 6.98
N VAL A 101 11.87 9.14 6.69
CA VAL A 101 13.33 9.21 6.85
C VAL A 101 13.92 10.31 5.98
N LEU A 102 13.58 10.34 4.70
CA LEU A 102 14.13 11.32 3.75
C LEU A 102 13.75 12.77 4.10
N THR A 103 12.54 12.98 4.62
CA THR A 103 12.08 14.33 5.02
C THR A 103 12.65 14.82 6.34
N ASN A 104 13.20 13.92 7.15
CA ASN A 104 13.76 14.23 8.47
C ASN A 104 15.29 14.12 8.54
N ILE A 105 15.97 14.00 7.40
CA ILE A 105 17.44 13.94 7.37
C ILE A 105 18.01 15.30 7.80
N ASN A 106 18.90 15.24 8.79
CA ASN A 106 19.71 16.35 9.23
C ASN A 106 21.18 16.03 8.99
N GLY A 107 21.94 17.01 8.58
CA GLY A 107 23.36 16.82 8.28
C GLY A 107 24.10 18.14 8.19
N THR A 108 25.38 18.05 7.88
CA THR A 108 26.26 19.21 7.67
C THR A 108 26.87 19.16 6.27
N GLY A 109 27.11 20.34 5.71
CA GLY A 109 27.75 20.50 4.40
C GLY A 109 26.77 20.63 3.24
N ILE A 110 27.07 21.57 2.34
CA ILE A 110 26.20 21.94 1.23
C ILE A 110 26.07 20.81 0.19
N GLU A 111 27.10 20.03 -0.04
CA GLU A 111 27.07 18.93 -1.01
C GLU A 111 26.19 17.77 -0.51
N ALA A 112 26.21 17.49 0.78
CA ALA A 112 25.29 16.51 1.38
C ALA A 112 23.85 17.03 1.27
N ALA A 113 23.60 18.30 1.57
CA ALA A 113 22.28 18.90 1.42
C ALA A 113 21.76 18.81 -0.01
N ARG A 114 22.58 19.13 -1.03
CA ARG A 114 22.22 19.01 -2.44
C ARG A 114 21.85 17.55 -2.81
N ARG A 115 22.66 16.58 -2.38
CA ARG A 115 22.40 15.16 -2.63
C ARG A 115 21.06 14.74 -2.09
N PHE A 116 20.79 15.00 -0.81
CA PHE A 116 19.57 14.55 -0.16
C PHE A 116 18.33 15.31 -0.64
N THR A 117 18.47 16.60 -0.98
CA THR A 117 17.38 17.36 -1.62
C THR A 117 17.00 16.76 -2.98
N ARG A 118 17.99 16.44 -3.81
CA ARG A 118 17.76 15.79 -5.11
C ARG A 118 17.14 14.39 -4.91
N LEU A 119 17.66 13.61 -3.98
CA LEU A 119 17.15 12.29 -3.66
C LEU A 119 15.69 12.35 -3.17
N LEU A 120 15.37 13.27 -2.27
CA LEU A 120 13.99 13.50 -1.80
C LEU A 120 13.08 13.90 -2.97
N THR A 121 13.51 14.76 -3.86
CA THR A 121 12.71 15.15 -5.02
C THR A 121 12.38 13.97 -5.92
N ASN A 122 13.38 13.16 -6.28
CA ASN A 122 13.21 12.06 -7.23
C ASN A 122 12.52 10.85 -6.61
N VAL A 123 12.99 10.41 -5.46
CA VAL A 123 12.42 9.25 -4.75
C VAL A 123 11.09 9.63 -4.12
N GLY A 124 10.98 10.82 -3.55
CA GLY A 124 9.74 11.33 -2.97
C GLY A 124 8.60 11.42 -3.98
N ALA A 125 8.86 11.82 -5.22
CA ALA A 125 7.86 11.83 -6.28
C ALA A 125 7.34 10.42 -6.60
N GLN A 126 8.23 9.43 -6.68
CA GLN A 126 7.86 8.03 -6.91
C GLN A 126 7.04 7.47 -5.74
N ILE A 127 7.45 7.76 -4.50
CA ILE A 127 6.71 7.34 -3.29
C ILE A 127 5.31 7.97 -3.28
N THR A 128 5.21 9.25 -3.55
CA THR A 128 3.92 9.97 -3.57
C THR A 128 2.96 9.37 -4.60
N GLU A 129 3.45 9.05 -5.79
CA GLU A 129 2.63 8.42 -6.83
C GLU A 129 2.18 7.00 -6.43
N ALA A 130 3.08 6.19 -5.87
CA ALA A 130 2.77 4.85 -5.39
C ALA A 130 1.73 4.88 -4.24
N LEU A 131 1.87 5.79 -3.30
CA LEU A 131 0.91 5.95 -2.19
C LEU A 131 -0.44 6.48 -2.65
N LYS A 132 -0.46 7.36 -3.66
CA LYS A 132 -1.69 7.82 -4.28
C LYS A 132 -2.43 6.67 -4.95
N GLN A 133 -1.73 5.84 -5.74
CA GLN A 133 -2.30 4.65 -6.35
C GLN A 133 -2.88 3.70 -5.30
N THR A 134 -2.15 3.45 -4.21
CA THR A 134 -2.65 2.63 -3.09
C THR A 134 -3.91 3.22 -2.48
N ALA A 135 -3.98 4.54 -2.30
CA ALA A 135 -5.16 5.21 -1.75
C ALA A 135 -6.36 5.11 -2.68
N ASP A 136 -6.16 5.22 -4.00
CA ASP A 136 -7.24 5.11 -4.99
C ASP A 136 -7.77 3.67 -5.06
N ASP A 137 -6.88 2.67 -5.02
CA ASP A 137 -7.28 1.26 -4.98
C ASP A 137 -8.01 0.90 -3.67
N ASN A 138 -7.60 1.47 -2.54
CA ASN A 138 -8.32 1.32 -1.28
C ASN A 138 -9.75 1.92 -1.32
N LYS A 139 -9.96 2.99 -2.08
CA LYS A 139 -11.34 3.51 -2.30
C LYS A 139 -12.20 2.51 -3.06
N ILE A 140 -11.64 1.80 -4.03
CA ILE A 140 -12.35 0.73 -4.74
C ILE A 140 -12.77 -0.37 -3.77
N VAL A 141 -11.88 -0.81 -2.89
CA VAL A 141 -12.19 -1.80 -1.85
C VAL A 141 -13.32 -1.30 -0.95
N GLN A 142 -13.28 -0.05 -0.51
CA GLN A 142 -14.33 0.56 0.31
C GLN A 142 -15.68 0.58 -0.43
N GLN A 143 -15.68 0.94 -1.70
CA GLN A 143 -16.89 0.94 -2.52
C GLN A 143 -17.47 -0.47 -2.64
N ARG A 144 -16.63 -1.49 -2.86
CA ARG A 144 -17.05 -2.90 -2.90
C ARG A 144 -17.66 -3.37 -1.56
N HIS A 145 -17.13 -2.91 -0.44
CA HIS A 145 -17.75 -3.18 0.87
C HIS A 145 -19.15 -2.55 1.01
N VAL A 146 -19.35 -1.36 0.47
CA VAL A 146 -20.70 -0.74 0.43
C VAL A 146 -21.64 -1.58 -0.42
N GLU A 147 -21.21 -2.01 -1.61
CA GLU A 147 -22.01 -2.90 -2.48
C GLU A 147 -22.37 -4.23 -1.80
N LEU A 148 -21.45 -4.82 -1.00
CA LEU A 148 -21.75 -6.01 -0.19
C LEU A 148 -22.84 -5.73 0.85
N ALA A 149 -22.76 -4.61 1.55
CA ALA A 149 -23.76 -4.24 2.54
C ALA A 149 -25.13 -3.98 1.91
N GLU A 150 -25.17 -3.40 0.71
CA GLU A 150 -26.41 -3.20 -0.04
C GLU A 150 -27.04 -4.55 -0.46
N LEU A 151 -26.22 -5.51 -0.93
CA LEU A 151 -26.68 -6.85 -1.26
C LEU A 151 -27.23 -7.60 -0.02
N ASP A 152 -26.61 -7.45 1.14
CA ASP A 152 -27.10 -8.05 2.38
C ASP A 152 -28.49 -7.50 2.74
N ILE A 153 -28.73 -6.21 2.55
CA ILE A 153 -30.03 -5.57 2.75
C ILE A 153 -31.07 -6.09 1.74
N GLU A 154 -30.68 -6.24 0.47
CA GLU A 154 -31.58 -6.76 -0.56
C GLU A 154 -31.97 -8.22 -0.29
N ILE A 155 -31.03 -9.05 0.11
CA ILE A 155 -31.25 -10.46 0.49
C ILE A 155 -32.19 -10.53 1.69
N GLU A 156 -31.99 -9.69 2.70
CA GLU A 156 -32.86 -9.65 3.88
C GLU A 156 -34.30 -9.26 3.51
N LYS A 157 -34.46 -8.24 2.68
CA LYS A 157 -35.78 -7.80 2.19
C LYS A 157 -36.49 -8.89 1.39
N ALA A 158 -35.76 -9.57 0.49
CA ALA A 158 -36.31 -10.65 -0.33
C ALA A 158 -36.65 -11.90 0.49
N SER A 159 -35.99 -12.11 1.64
CA SER A 159 -36.19 -13.26 2.52
C SER A 159 -37.35 -13.07 3.52
N LYS A 160 -37.86 -11.83 3.69
CA LYS A 160 -39.03 -11.58 4.56
C LYS A 160 -40.29 -12.02 3.84
N PRO A 161 -41.14 -12.87 4.45
CA PRO A 161 -42.44 -13.24 3.86
C PRO A 161 -43.27 -11.98 3.67
N THR A 162 -43.86 -11.83 2.48
CA THR A 162 -44.87 -10.82 2.22
C THR A 162 -46.04 -11.12 3.16
N VAL A 163 -46.19 -10.36 4.22
CA VAL A 163 -47.42 -10.43 5.04
C VAL A 163 -48.51 -9.82 4.18
N GLU A 164 -49.25 -10.67 3.44
CA GLU A 164 -50.53 -10.27 2.91
C GLU A 164 -51.43 -9.90 4.10
N VAL A 165 -51.63 -8.62 4.27
CA VAL A 165 -52.70 -8.16 5.14
C VAL A 165 -53.99 -8.47 4.38
N GLU A 166 -54.56 -9.66 4.64
CA GLU A 166 -55.95 -9.88 4.34
C GLU A 166 -56.77 -8.88 5.16
N GLN A 167 -57.18 -7.83 4.50
CA GLN A 167 -58.27 -7.03 5.03
C GLN A 167 -59.54 -7.83 4.89
N ALA A 168 -59.94 -8.40 5.99
CA ALA A 168 -61.29 -8.88 6.15
C ALA A 168 -62.26 -7.73 6.29
#